data_951842d76117a9bbda44752f5c617310
#
_entry.id   951842d76117a9bbda44752f5c617310
#
_cell.length_a   1.000
_cell.length_b   1.000
_cell.length_c   1.000
_cell.angle_alpha   90.00
_cell.angle_beta   90.00
_cell.angle_gamma   90.00
#
_symmetry.space_group_name_H-M   'P 1'
#
loop_
_entity.id
_entity.type
_entity.pdbx_description
1 polymer ?
#
loop_
_entity_poly.entity_id
_entity_poly.type
_entity_poly.pdbx_seq_one_letter_code
_entity_poly.pdbx_strand_id
1 'polypeptide(L)'
;MVKELDSGKLMFSGGNNDECYTPDYGVKPILKYIPKDAIVWCPFDTIDSEFTKQISKQNKVIATHISMGIDFFDFEPEYWDVIISNPPFTNKRKYFERALSFGKPFALIMTNTWLNDSAPKQLFKDKDLQLLMFDKRMKFISPDGRNNDKITFSSSYYCYNILPKQIVMEELDVPPKKVSTKSGSMAVLPL
;
A
#
# COMPACT_ATOMS: atom_id res chain seq x y z
N MET A 1 -27.79 -21.70 -5.97
CA MET A 1 -26.34 -21.77 -5.73
C MET A 1 -25.80 -20.38 -6.01
N VAL A 2 -25.64 -19.54 -4.97
CA VAL A 2 -25.07 -18.19 -5.09
C VAL A 2 -23.58 -18.38 -5.27
N LYS A 3 -23.03 -18.00 -6.44
CA LYS A 3 -21.57 -17.96 -6.64
C LYS A 3 -21.01 -16.97 -5.65
N GLU A 4 -20.20 -17.43 -4.72
CA GLU A 4 -19.37 -16.57 -3.88
C GLU A 4 -18.55 -15.66 -4.79
N LEU A 5 -18.82 -14.37 -4.74
CA LEU A 5 -18.06 -13.34 -5.46
C LEU A 5 -16.71 -13.22 -4.77
N ASP A 6 -15.70 -13.89 -5.33
CA ASP A 6 -14.32 -13.72 -4.92
C ASP A 6 -13.91 -12.25 -5.17
N SER A 7 -13.91 -11.47 -4.09
CA SER A 7 -13.55 -10.03 -4.12
C SER A 7 -12.14 -9.80 -4.69
N GLY A 8 -11.24 -10.78 -4.57
CA GLY A 8 -9.91 -10.74 -5.19
C GLY A 8 -9.97 -10.77 -6.73
N LYS A 9 -10.87 -11.58 -7.32
CA LYS A 9 -11.03 -11.65 -8.78
C LYS A 9 -11.72 -10.43 -9.38
N LEU A 10 -12.59 -9.75 -8.62
CA LEU A 10 -13.23 -8.51 -9.06
C LEU A 10 -12.26 -7.32 -9.06
N MET A 11 -11.23 -7.35 -8.22
CA MET A 11 -10.24 -6.28 -8.13
C MET A 11 -9.31 -6.22 -9.36
N PHE A 12 -9.05 -7.36 -10.01
CA PHE A 12 -8.03 -7.49 -11.05
C PHE A 12 -8.55 -8.06 -12.38
N SER A 13 -9.84 -7.87 -12.69
CA SER A 13 -10.48 -8.39 -13.91
C SER A 13 -9.96 -7.81 -15.25
N GLY A 14 -8.78 -7.20 -15.27
CA GLY A 14 -8.20 -6.55 -16.44
C GLY A 14 -6.77 -6.93 -16.81
N GLY A 15 -6.16 -7.93 -16.19
CA GLY A 15 -4.79 -8.34 -16.52
C GLY A 15 -4.09 -9.07 -15.39
N ASN A 16 -3.12 -9.90 -15.73
CA ASN A 16 -2.34 -10.72 -14.79
C ASN A 16 -1.38 -9.92 -13.87
N ASN A 17 -1.56 -8.62 -13.68
CA ASN A 17 -0.64 -7.79 -12.92
C ASN A 17 -1.34 -7.25 -11.68
N ASP A 18 -0.95 -7.81 -10.51
CA ASP A 18 -1.38 -7.42 -9.17
C ASP A 18 -0.62 -6.16 -8.67
N GLU A 19 0.19 -5.55 -9.52
CA GLU A 19 0.96 -4.36 -9.19
C GLU A 19 0.07 -3.12 -9.17
N CYS A 20 0.01 -2.49 -8.01
CA CYS A 20 -0.63 -1.20 -7.81
C CYS A 20 0.34 -0.27 -7.09
N TYR A 21 0.67 0.85 -7.71
CA TYR A 21 1.59 1.82 -7.12
C TYR A 21 0.86 2.73 -6.12
N THR A 22 1.48 2.93 -4.98
CA THR A 22 0.96 3.81 -3.94
C THR A 22 1.22 5.26 -4.34
N PRO A 23 0.18 6.14 -4.33
CA PRO A 23 0.36 7.54 -4.62
C PRO A 23 1.14 8.26 -3.51
N ASP A 24 1.71 9.42 -3.81
CA ASP A 24 2.50 10.23 -2.87
C ASP A 24 1.77 10.53 -1.56
N TYR A 25 0.51 10.93 -1.64
CA TYR A 25 -0.31 11.23 -0.47
C TYR A 25 -0.63 9.98 0.38
N GLY A 26 -0.51 8.78 -0.18
CA GLY A 26 -0.67 7.52 0.54
C GLY A 26 0.54 7.15 1.41
N VAL A 27 1.73 7.66 1.05
CA VAL A 27 2.97 7.44 1.81
C VAL A 27 3.12 8.47 2.94
N LYS A 28 2.75 9.72 2.71
CA LYS A 28 2.93 10.82 3.69
C LYS A 28 2.51 10.51 5.12
N PRO A 29 1.34 9.89 5.39
CA PRO A 29 0.89 9.66 6.76
C PRO A 29 1.78 8.75 7.61
N ILE A 30 2.49 7.79 6.99
CA ILE A 30 3.36 6.87 7.74
C ILE A 30 4.72 7.49 8.09
N LEU A 31 5.17 8.52 7.36
CA LEU A 31 6.52 9.08 7.51
C LEU A 31 6.84 9.52 8.93
N LYS A 32 5.90 10.14 9.63
CA LYS A 32 6.09 10.65 11.00
C LYS A 32 6.23 9.56 12.07
N TYR A 33 5.89 8.32 11.73
CA TYR A 33 6.01 7.16 12.62
C TYR A 33 7.29 6.37 12.40
N ILE A 34 8.04 6.68 11.36
CA ILE A 34 9.35 6.05 11.11
C ILE A 34 10.34 6.57 12.15
N PRO A 35 11.01 5.68 12.92
CA PRO A 35 12.00 6.13 13.87
C PRO A 35 13.10 6.92 13.18
N LYS A 36 13.54 7.99 13.84
CA LYS A 36 14.66 8.80 13.34
C LYS A 36 15.90 7.91 13.19
N ASP A 37 16.66 8.14 12.13
CA ASP A 37 17.89 7.41 11.78
C ASP A 37 17.70 5.91 11.48
N ALA A 38 16.47 5.39 11.47
CA ALA A 38 16.20 4.01 11.08
C ALA A 38 16.56 3.75 9.61
N ILE A 39 17.07 2.55 9.33
CA ILE A 39 17.24 2.03 7.97
C ILE A 39 15.94 1.34 7.57
N VAL A 40 15.25 1.89 6.57
CA VAL A 40 13.96 1.38 6.11
C VAL A 40 14.14 0.42 4.94
N TRP A 41 13.61 -0.78 5.06
CA TRP A 41 13.53 -1.71 3.95
C TRP A 41 12.17 -1.61 3.28
N CYS A 42 12.16 -1.37 1.97
CA CYS A 42 10.99 -1.34 1.09
C CYS A 42 11.06 -2.54 0.13
N PRO A 43 10.57 -3.73 0.53
CA PRO A 43 10.83 -4.98 -0.19
C PRO A 43 10.00 -5.17 -1.46
N PHE A 44 9.03 -4.30 -1.72
CA PHE A 44 8.14 -4.34 -2.90
C PHE A 44 8.24 -3.06 -3.72
N ASP A 45 9.39 -2.36 -3.63
CA ASP A 45 9.56 -1.03 -4.20
C ASP A 45 10.83 -0.93 -5.03
N THR A 46 10.76 -0.17 -6.12
CA THR A 46 11.91 0.24 -6.90
C THR A 46 12.44 1.59 -6.44
N ILE A 47 13.56 2.04 -7.00
CA ILE A 47 14.12 3.37 -6.71
C ILE A 47 13.14 4.50 -7.08
N ASP A 48 12.25 4.26 -8.04
CA ASP A 48 11.28 5.23 -8.54
C ASP A 48 9.95 5.23 -7.80
N SER A 49 9.75 4.31 -6.86
CA SER A 49 8.51 4.27 -6.08
C SER A 49 8.38 5.45 -5.14
N GLU A 50 7.14 5.83 -4.82
CA GLU A 50 6.88 6.92 -3.89
C GLU A 50 7.35 6.60 -2.46
N PHE A 51 7.35 5.33 -2.04
CA PHE A 51 7.96 4.94 -0.77
C PHE A 51 9.44 5.30 -0.73
N THR A 52 10.20 4.87 -1.72
CA THR A 52 11.64 5.15 -1.80
C THR A 52 11.92 6.63 -1.86
N LYS A 53 11.22 7.37 -2.74
CA LYS A 53 11.42 8.82 -2.92
C LYS A 53 11.13 9.65 -1.66
N GLN A 54 10.07 9.30 -0.92
CA GLN A 54 9.67 10.11 0.21
C GLN A 54 10.43 9.75 1.49
N ILE A 55 10.62 8.46 1.74
CA ILE A 55 11.35 8.00 2.92
C ILE A 55 12.82 8.41 2.84
N SER A 56 13.44 8.37 1.65
CA SER A 56 14.86 8.77 1.47
C SER A 56 15.16 10.23 1.80
N LYS A 57 14.13 11.08 1.94
CA LYS A 57 14.32 12.47 2.38
C LYS A 57 14.69 12.59 3.87
N GLN A 58 14.42 11.56 4.66
CA GLN A 58 14.64 11.59 6.12
C GLN A 58 15.35 10.36 6.68
N ASN A 59 15.34 9.22 5.98
CA ASN A 59 15.90 7.95 6.42
C ASN A 59 16.72 7.29 5.31
N LYS A 60 17.64 6.40 5.67
CA LYS A 60 18.25 5.49 4.70
C LYS A 60 17.23 4.47 4.23
N VAL A 61 17.19 4.20 2.92
CA VAL A 61 16.24 3.27 2.30
C VAL A 61 16.99 2.17 1.57
N ILE A 62 16.54 0.93 1.75
CA ILE A 62 16.90 -0.22 0.95
C ILE A 62 15.66 -0.62 0.18
N ALA A 63 15.63 -0.33 -1.12
CA ALA A 63 14.55 -0.72 -2.01
C ALA A 63 14.90 -2.03 -2.72
N THR A 64 14.00 -3.01 -2.68
CA THR A 64 14.15 -4.27 -3.42
C THR A 64 12.83 -4.64 -4.08
N HIS A 65 12.90 -5.26 -5.25
CA HIS A 65 11.71 -5.61 -6.01
C HIS A 65 11.96 -6.87 -6.86
N ILE A 66 10.92 -7.64 -7.10
CA ILE A 66 11.00 -8.85 -7.93
C ILE A 66 11.49 -8.56 -9.35
N SER A 67 11.16 -7.39 -9.92
CA SER A 67 11.66 -6.96 -11.23
C SER A 67 13.18 -6.73 -11.28
N MET A 68 13.81 -6.60 -10.12
CA MET A 68 15.27 -6.51 -9.96
C MET A 68 15.90 -7.89 -9.72
N GLY A 69 15.12 -8.97 -9.80
CA GLY A 69 15.57 -10.33 -9.47
C GLY A 69 15.73 -10.59 -7.97
N ILE A 70 15.14 -9.73 -7.12
CA ILE A 70 15.25 -9.83 -5.65
C ILE A 70 13.86 -10.17 -5.11
N ASP A 71 13.69 -11.43 -4.66
CA ASP A 71 12.44 -11.88 -4.05
C ASP A 71 12.46 -11.64 -2.54
N PHE A 72 11.38 -11.06 -2.02
CA PHE A 72 11.19 -10.85 -0.58
C PHE A 72 11.30 -12.14 0.23
N PHE A 73 10.96 -13.29 -0.34
CA PHE A 73 11.02 -14.58 0.37
C PHE A 73 12.42 -15.16 0.48
N ASP A 74 13.34 -14.80 -0.42
CA ASP A 74 14.69 -15.35 -0.50
C ASP A 74 15.77 -14.38 -0.03
N PHE A 75 15.46 -13.09 0.03
CA PHE A 75 16.39 -12.03 0.37
C PHE A 75 16.05 -11.35 1.69
N GLU A 76 17.09 -10.98 2.44
CA GLU A 76 17.04 -10.09 3.58
C GLU A 76 18.28 -9.20 3.57
N PRO A 77 18.13 -7.85 3.72
CA PRO A 77 19.30 -6.98 3.87
C PRO A 77 20.07 -7.31 5.14
N GLU A 78 21.40 -7.15 5.11
CA GLU A 78 22.24 -7.40 6.29
C GLU A 78 21.87 -6.53 7.48
N TYR A 79 21.54 -5.26 7.23
CA TYR A 79 21.12 -4.29 8.25
C TYR A 79 19.88 -3.53 7.82
N TRP A 80 18.86 -3.57 8.64
CA TRP A 80 17.63 -2.80 8.50
C TRP A 80 16.87 -2.79 9.84
N ASP A 81 16.01 -1.79 10.03
CA ASP A 81 15.29 -1.57 11.29
C ASP A 81 13.77 -1.76 11.14
N VAL A 82 13.19 -1.36 10.02
CA VAL A 82 11.75 -1.36 9.81
C VAL A 82 11.39 -1.65 8.35
N ILE A 83 10.32 -2.40 8.11
CA ILE A 83 9.73 -2.59 6.77
C ILE A 83 8.59 -1.62 6.56
N ILE A 84 8.60 -0.89 5.44
CA ILE A 84 7.48 -0.03 5.00
C ILE A 84 7.30 -0.20 3.50
N SER A 85 6.15 -0.74 3.06
CA SER A 85 5.92 -1.01 1.65
C SER A 85 4.46 -1.37 1.35
N ASN A 86 4.15 -1.60 0.08
CA ASN A 86 2.87 -2.09 -0.40
C ASN A 86 3.05 -3.47 -1.06
N PRO A 87 2.82 -4.59 -0.37
CA PRO A 87 2.96 -5.93 -0.94
C PRO A 87 1.86 -6.20 -1.98
N PRO A 88 2.10 -7.13 -2.92
CA PRO A 88 1.04 -7.66 -3.76
C PRO A 88 -0.13 -8.22 -2.91
N PHE A 89 -1.37 -8.00 -3.36
CA PHE A 89 -2.55 -8.42 -2.57
C PHE A 89 -2.86 -9.91 -2.70
N THR A 90 -2.30 -10.60 -3.69
CA THR A 90 -2.26 -12.06 -3.77
C THR A 90 -1.26 -12.61 -2.75
N ASN A 91 -1.51 -13.81 -2.22
CA ASN A 91 -0.64 -14.46 -1.22
C ASN A 91 -0.34 -13.61 0.05
N LYS A 92 -1.15 -12.60 0.32
CA LYS A 92 -1.00 -11.64 1.43
C LYS A 92 -0.58 -12.27 2.76
N ARG A 93 -1.16 -13.44 3.12
CA ARG A 93 -0.82 -14.16 4.34
C ARG A 93 0.68 -14.47 4.44
N LYS A 94 1.31 -14.95 3.38
CA LYS A 94 2.73 -15.30 3.39
C LYS A 94 3.65 -14.09 3.58
N TYR A 95 3.29 -12.94 3.02
CA TYR A 95 4.06 -11.70 3.22
C TYR A 95 4.03 -11.27 4.69
N PHE A 96 2.86 -11.33 5.33
CA PHE A 96 2.74 -10.99 6.74
C PHE A 96 3.38 -12.04 7.65
N GLU A 97 3.28 -13.34 7.35
CA GLU A 97 4.00 -14.41 8.07
C GLU A 97 5.50 -14.12 8.09
N ARG A 98 6.08 -13.81 6.91
CA ARG A 98 7.50 -13.50 6.82
C ARG A 98 7.85 -12.17 7.53
N ALA A 99 7.08 -11.11 7.34
CA ALA A 99 7.33 -9.84 8.04
C ALA A 99 7.32 -10.02 9.57
N LEU A 100 6.37 -10.78 10.09
CA LEU A 100 6.28 -11.11 11.52
C LEU A 100 7.42 -12.00 12.00
N SER A 101 7.97 -12.88 11.16
CA SER A 101 9.07 -13.78 11.52
C SER A 101 10.37 -13.04 11.84
N PHE A 102 10.57 -11.86 11.29
CA PHE A 102 11.72 -11.02 11.60
C PHE A 102 11.68 -10.41 13.01
N GLY A 103 10.49 -10.34 13.63
CA GLY A 103 10.32 -9.74 14.96
C GLY A 103 10.58 -8.23 15.01
N LYS A 104 10.76 -7.59 13.88
CA LYS A 104 11.05 -6.15 13.73
C LYS A 104 9.79 -5.37 13.35
N PRO A 105 9.74 -4.04 13.58
CA PRO A 105 8.63 -3.19 13.19
C PRO A 105 8.34 -3.23 11.69
N PHE A 106 7.05 -3.14 11.34
CA PHE A 106 6.66 -2.95 9.94
C PHE A 106 5.35 -2.17 9.78
N ALA A 107 5.16 -1.60 8.60
CA ALA A 107 3.90 -1.04 8.12
C ALA A 107 3.69 -1.46 6.65
N LEU A 108 2.73 -2.35 6.42
CA LEU A 108 2.40 -2.87 5.10
C LEU A 108 0.98 -2.48 4.71
N ILE A 109 0.79 -1.95 3.51
CA ILE A 109 -0.56 -1.62 3.01
C ILE A 109 -1.32 -2.89 2.69
N MET A 110 -2.59 -2.95 3.13
CA MET A 110 -3.50 -4.04 2.81
C MET A 110 -4.95 -3.56 2.76
N THR A 111 -5.81 -4.33 2.05
CA THR A 111 -7.24 -4.02 1.97
C THR A 111 -7.92 -4.26 3.32
N ASN A 112 -8.88 -3.39 3.68
CA ASN A 112 -9.59 -3.52 4.96
C ASN A 112 -10.55 -4.73 4.99
N THR A 113 -10.90 -5.29 3.83
CA THR A 113 -11.68 -6.53 3.75
C THR A 113 -10.94 -7.71 4.39
N TRP A 114 -9.61 -7.66 4.43
CA TRP A 114 -8.80 -8.71 5.04
C TRP A 114 -8.98 -8.82 6.56
N LEU A 115 -9.40 -7.75 7.24
CA LEU A 115 -9.65 -7.78 8.70
C LEU A 115 -10.72 -8.80 9.10
N ASN A 116 -11.64 -9.13 8.20
CA ASN A 116 -12.70 -10.08 8.44
C ASN A 116 -12.33 -11.54 8.05
N ASP A 117 -11.13 -11.75 7.48
CA ASP A 117 -10.62 -13.07 7.19
C ASP A 117 -10.06 -13.75 8.47
N SER A 118 -9.93 -15.05 8.47
CA SER A 118 -9.36 -15.81 9.59
C SER A 118 -7.83 -15.60 9.75
N ALA A 119 -7.13 -15.20 8.67
CA ALA A 119 -5.68 -15.08 8.66
C ALA A 119 -5.14 -14.01 9.63
N PRO A 120 -5.64 -12.77 9.66
CA PRO A 120 -5.15 -11.78 10.63
C PRO A 120 -5.30 -12.23 12.07
N LYS A 121 -6.43 -12.82 12.44
CA LYS A 121 -6.65 -13.36 13.79
C LYS A 121 -5.59 -14.41 14.17
N GLN A 122 -5.20 -15.27 13.23
CA GLN A 122 -4.21 -16.32 13.46
C GLN A 122 -2.80 -15.75 13.55
N LEU A 123 -2.44 -14.84 12.61
CA LEU A 123 -1.11 -14.25 12.50
C LEU A 123 -0.75 -13.35 13.69
N PHE A 124 -1.74 -12.61 14.18
CA PHE A 124 -1.56 -11.65 15.26
C PHE A 124 -2.11 -12.15 16.61
N LYS A 125 -2.32 -13.47 16.76
CA LYS A 125 -2.89 -14.06 17.99
C LYS A 125 -2.16 -13.64 19.26
N ASP A 126 -0.83 -13.62 19.20
CA ASP A 126 0.07 -13.28 20.31
C ASP A 126 0.89 -12.01 20.02
N LYS A 127 0.40 -11.17 19.15
CA LYS A 127 1.05 -9.94 18.68
C LYS A 127 0.00 -8.85 18.47
N ASP A 128 0.35 -7.61 18.79
CA ASP A 128 -0.54 -6.48 18.60
C ASP A 128 -0.57 -6.04 17.14
N LEU A 129 -1.65 -6.38 16.43
CA LEU A 129 -1.94 -5.74 15.15
C LEU A 129 -2.29 -4.27 15.40
N GLN A 130 -1.55 -3.38 14.77
CA GLN A 130 -1.83 -1.94 14.76
C GLN A 130 -2.35 -1.53 13.38
N LEU A 131 -3.23 -0.54 13.32
CA LEU A 131 -3.82 -0.03 12.08
C LEU A 131 -3.62 1.47 11.96
N LEU A 132 -3.04 1.92 10.85
CA LEU A 132 -3.10 3.31 10.42
C LEU A 132 -4.18 3.43 9.36
N MET A 133 -5.32 3.95 9.76
CA MET A 133 -6.53 4.08 8.95
C MET A 133 -6.67 5.50 8.41
N PHE A 134 -7.50 5.67 7.39
CA PHE A 134 -7.67 6.93 6.69
C PHE A 134 -9.13 7.37 6.65
N ASP A 135 -9.36 8.68 6.60
CA ASP A 135 -10.68 9.32 6.41
C ASP A 135 -11.21 9.15 4.98
N LYS A 136 -10.32 8.88 4.01
CA LYS A 136 -10.64 8.72 2.58
C LYS A 136 -10.01 7.46 2.00
N ARG A 137 -10.52 7.02 0.85
CA ARG A 137 -9.92 5.90 0.11
C ARG A 137 -8.68 6.33 -0.64
N MET A 138 -7.62 5.56 -0.51
CA MET A 138 -6.42 5.69 -1.33
C MET A 138 -6.73 5.25 -2.77
N LYS A 139 -6.33 6.04 -3.75
CA LYS A 139 -6.46 5.71 -5.17
C LYS A 139 -5.11 5.27 -5.69
N PHE A 140 -4.93 3.98 -5.80
CA PHE A 140 -3.71 3.40 -6.35
C PHE A 140 -3.56 3.74 -7.84
N ILE A 141 -2.33 3.74 -8.29
CA ILE A 141 -1.95 4.00 -9.68
C ILE A 141 -1.66 2.66 -10.34
N SER A 142 -2.30 2.39 -11.49
CA SER A 142 -2.01 1.19 -12.27
C SER A 142 -0.63 1.28 -12.94
N PRO A 143 0.00 0.17 -13.34
CA PRO A 143 1.30 0.16 -14.03
C PRO A 143 1.34 1.01 -15.30
N ASP A 144 0.19 1.23 -15.95
CA ASP A 144 0.04 2.11 -17.11
C ASP A 144 -0.07 3.62 -16.76
N GLY A 145 0.16 3.98 -15.49
CA GLY A 145 0.14 5.35 -14.98
C GLY A 145 -1.25 5.97 -14.82
N ARG A 146 -2.32 5.22 -15.07
CA ARG A 146 -3.70 5.71 -14.89
C ARG A 146 -4.15 5.53 -13.45
N ASN A 147 -4.82 6.56 -12.91
CA ASN A 147 -5.57 6.39 -11.67
C ASN A 147 -6.66 5.33 -11.89
N ASN A 148 -6.59 4.26 -11.15
CA ASN A 148 -7.60 3.23 -11.25
C ASN A 148 -8.84 3.62 -10.44
N ASP A 149 -9.72 4.44 -11.05
CA ASP A 149 -11.00 4.86 -10.42
C ASP A 149 -11.95 3.68 -10.14
N LYS A 150 -11.62 2.47 -10.65
CA LYS A 150 -12.37 1.23 -10.41
C LYS A 150 -11.98 0.54 -9.09
N ILE A 151 -10.92 0.99 -8.40
CA ILE A 151 -10.56 0.45 -7.10
C ILE A 151 -11.62 0.87 -6.07
N THR A 152 -12.45 -0.07 -5.67
CA THR A 152 -13.61 0.16 -4.79
C THR A 152 -13.36 -0.18 -3.33
N PHE A 153 -12.19 -0.76 -3.00
CA PHE A 153 -11.85 -1.15 -1.64
C PHE A 153 -11.14 -0.03 -0.87
N SER A 154 -11.34 -0.01 0.43
CA SER A 154 -10.53 0.78 1.36
C SER A 154 -9.31 -0.02 1.80
N SER A 155 -8.20 0.69 2.04
CA SER A 155 -6.94 0.12 2.51
C SER A 155 -6.43 0.90 3.72
N SER A 156 -5.60 0.24 4.51
CA SER A 156 -4.92 0.80 5.67
C SER A 156 -3.49 0.26 5.70
N TYR A 157 -2.61 0.89 6.48
CA TYR A 157 -1.40 0.20 6.88
C TYR A 157 -1.72 -0.76 8.03
N TYR A 158 -1.34 -2.00 7.85
CA TYR A 158 -1.28 -3.02 8.88
C TYR A 158 0.12 -2.99 9.46
N CYS A 159 0.20 -2.66 10.72
CA CYS A 159 1.44 -2.32 11.38
C CYS A 159 1.74 -3.28 12.55
N TYR A 160 3.02 -3.38 12.87
CA TYR A 160 3.52 -4.05 14.05
C TYR A 160 4.63 -3.21 14.68
N ASN A 161 4.51 -2.90 15.97
CA ASN A 161 5.48 -2.16 16.78
C ASN A 161 5.98 -0.81 16.20
N ILE A 162 5.14 -0.07 15.47
CA ILE A 162 5.53 1.22 14.88
C ILE A 162 4.60 2.37 15.27
N LEU A 163 3.32 2.10 15.53
CA LEU A 163 2.36 3.13 15.90
C LEU A 163 2.31 3.34 17.41
N PRO A 164 1.94 4.55 17.88
CA PRO A 164 1.87 4.86 19.32
C PRO A 164 0.69 4.16 20.03
N LYS A 165 -0.28 3.65 19.27
CA LYS A 165 -1.46 2.93 19.75
C LYS A 165 -1.99 1.96 18.69
N GLN A 166 -2.93 1.10 19.09
CA GLN A 166 -3.43 0.04 18.20
C GLN A 166 -4.15 0.57 16.96
N ILE A 167 -4.95 1.62 17.08
CA ILE A 167 -5.64 2.25 15.95
C ILE A 167 -5.29 3.74 15.93
N VAL A 168 -4.80 4.17 14.78
CA VAL A 168 -4.51 5.57 14.47
C VAL A 168 -5.31 5.96 13.24
N MET A 169 -5.96 7.14 13.29
CA MET A 169 -6.68 7.71 12.18
C MET A 169 -5.92 8.92 11.64
N GLU A 170 -5.70 8.96 10.32
CA GLU A 170 -5.02 10.05 9.63
C GLU A 170 -5.84 10.53 8.44
N GLU A 171 -5.68 11.79 8.11
CA GLU A 171 -6.27 12.37 6.92
C GLU A 171 -5.43 12.03 5.68
N LEU A 172 -6.11 11.73 4.56
CA LEU A 172 -5.47 11.62 3.26
C LEU A 172 -5.68 12.91 2.46
N ASP A 173 -4.58 13.51 2.06
CA ASP A 173 -4.57 14.68 1.16
C ASP A 173 -4.80 14.25 -0.30
N VAL A 174 -5.98 13.68 -0.56
CA VAL A 174 -6.35 13.19 -1.91
C VAL A 174 -6.58 14.39 -2.82
N PRO A 175 -5.84 14.53 -3.93
CA PRO A 175 -6.02 15.62 -4.88
C PRO A 175 -7.47 15.69 -5.39
N PRO A 176 -8.06 16.88 -5.56
CA PRO A 176 -9.41 17.02 -6.12
C PRO A 176 -9.46 16.43 -7.54
N LYS A 177 -10.60 15.85 -7.89
CA LYS A 177 -10.81 15.37 -9.27
C LYS A 177 -10.63 16.54 -10.24
N LYS A 178 -9.77 16.40 -11.24
CA LYS A 178 -9.73 17.34 -12.36
C LYS A 178 -11.11 17.34 -13.01
N VAL A 179 -11.84 18.44 -12.88
CA VAL A 179 -13.10 18.65 -13.62
C VAL A 179 -12.71 18.77 -15.09
N SER A 180 -13.07 17.78 -15.90
CA SER A 180 -12.96 17.91 -17.35
C SER A 180 -13.96 18.97 -17.77
N THR A 181 -13.52 20.19 -18.03
CA THR A 181 -14.30 21.18 -18.77
C THR A 181 -14.51 20.61 -20.16
N LYS A 182 -15.69 20.04 -20.40
CA LYS A 182 -16.14 19.83 -21.78
C LYS A 182 -16.18 21.23 -22.40
N SER A 183 -15.26 21.51 -23.31
CA SER A 183 -15.35 22.67 -24.19
C SER A 183 -16.62 22.53 -25.00
N GLY A 184 -17.67 23.25 -24.58
CA GLY A 184 -18.87 23.38 -25.38
C GLY A 184 -18.49 24.11 -26.67
N SER A 185 -18.44 23.37 -27.78
CA SER A 185 -18.45 23.93 -29.10
C SER A 185 -19.77 24.72 -29.27
N MET A 186 -19.69 26.03 -29.17
CA MET A 186 -20.77 26.93 -29.56
C MET A 186 -20.86 26.85 -31.08
N ALA A 187 -21.86 26.11 -31.58
CA ALA A 187 -22.24 26.18 -33.00
C ALA A 187 -22.81 27.58 -33.27
N VAL A 188 -22.06 28.39 -34.02
CA VAL A 188 -22.56 29.64 -34.59
C VAL A 188 -23.45 29.23 -35.77
N LEU A 189 -24.74 29.48 -35.66
CA LEU A 189 -25.67 29.38 -36.77
C LEU A 189 -25.42 30.57 -37.70
N PRO A 190 -25.29 30.38 -39.02
CA PRO A 190 -25.25 31.48 -39.96
C PRO A 190 -26.65 32.10 -40.16
N LEU A 191 -26.69 33.42 -40.30
CA LEU A 191 -27.84 34.23 -40.64
C LEU A 191 -28.31 33.95 -42.08
#